data_5364f1efc6077e32eeda51f7d245ff8d
#
_entry.id   5364f1efc6077e32eeda51f7d245ff8d
#
_cell.length_a   1.000
_cell.length_b   1.000
_cell.length_c   1.000
_cell.angle_alpha   90.00
_cell.angle_beta   90.00
_cell.angle_gamma   90.00
#
_symmetry.space_group_name_H-M   'P 1'
#
loop_
_entity.id
_entity.type
_entity.pdbx_description
1 polymer ?
#
loop_
_entity_poly.entity_id
_entity_poly.type
_entity_poly.pdbx_seq_one_letter_code
_entity_poly.pdbx_strand_id
1 'polypeptide(L)'
;MKKDNNKEIFPIVDEQGNVVGSATRGECHDGSKLLHPVVHLHLFDSLGRIYLQQRPLWKDIQPGKWDTAVGGHVDFGETIEEALVREVREEVGLTDFEPQFLQRYVFESEREKELVHVFRTTYDGEVVPSDELDGGRFWSIEEIRAAIGGGVLTPNFEQEFMRIFG
;
A
#
# COMPACT_ATOMS: atom_id res chain seq x y z
N MET A 1 10.69 13.04 -6.73
CA MET A 1 9.35 13.07 -6.14
C MET A 1 8.34 12.39 -7.06
N LYS A 2 7.63 11.43 -6.52
CA LYS A 2 6.61 10.71 -7.28
C LYS A 2 5.35 11.56 -7.40
N LYS A 3 4.84 11.72 -8.62
CA LYS A 3 3.61 12.50 -8.86
C LYS A 3 2.52 11.58 -9.38
N ASP A 4 1.28 11.89 -9.03
CA ASP A 4 0.14 11.21 -9.60
C ASP A 4 0.06 11.56 -11.09
N ASN A 5 -0.04 10.52 -11.91
CA ASN A 5 -0.13 10.65 -13.37
C ASN A 5 -1.39 9.95 -13.87
N ASN A 6 -2.42 10.72 -14.17
CA ASN A 6 -3.70 10.19 -14.63
C ASN A 6 -3.61 9.46 -15.98
N LYS A 7 -2.47 9.54 -16.66
CA LYS A 7 -2.23 8.84 -17.93
C LYS A 7 -1.52 7.50 -17.77
N GLU A 8 -1.08 7.15 -16.55
CA GLU A 8 -0.53 5.81 -16.28
C GLU A 8 -1.57 4.76 -16.65
N ILE A 9 -1.11 3.65 -17.23
CA ILE A 9 -1.99 2.56 -17.65
C ILE A 9 -1.90 1.42 -16.63
N PHE A 10 -3.05 1.03 -16.10
CA PHE A 10 -3.17 -0.07 -15.16
C PHE A 10 -3.87 -1.25 -15.80
N PRO A 11 -3.52 -2.49 -15.44
CA PRO A 11 -4.30 -3.65 -15.86
C PRO A 11 -5.66 -3.62 -15.16
N ILE A 12 -6.70 -4.01 -15.87
CA ILE A 12 -8.01 -4.30 -15.28
C ILE A 12 -8.10 -5.79 -15.14
N VAL A 13 -8.52 -6.25 -13.97
CA VAL A 13 -8.49 -7.68 -13.61
C VAL A 13 -9.87 -8.14 -13.17
N ASP A 14 -10.08 -9.48 -13.20
CA ASP A 14 -11.21 -10.11 -12.53
C ASP A 14 -10.84 -10.40 -11.07
N GLU A 15 -11.76 -10.92 -10.29
CA GLU A 15 -11.54 -11.19 -8.87
C GLU A 15 -10.52 -12.29 -8.59
N GLN A 16 -10.16 -13.08 -9.59
CA GLN A 16 -9.09 -14.08 -9.52
C GLN A 16 -7.73 -13.50 -9.91
N GLY A 17 -7.68 -12.23 -10.31
CA GLY A 17 -6.43 -11.56 -10.68
C GLY A 17 -6.04 -11.71 -12.13
N ASN A 18 -6.90 -12.29 -12.97
CA ASN A 18 -6.61 -12.42 -14.40
C ASN A 18 -6.81 -11.08 -15.10
N VAL A 19 -5.86 -10.68 -15.96
CA VAL A 19 -5.95 -9.44 -16.72
C VAL A 19 -7.02 -9.59 -17.81
N VAL A 20 -8.01 -8.71 -17.76
CA VAL A 20 -9.12 -8.70 -18.72
C VAL A 20 -9.19 -7.40 -19.54
N GLY A 21 -8.32 -6.45 -19.26
CA GLY A 21 -8.28 -5.18 -20.01
C GLY A 21 -7.24 -4.24 -19.42
N SER A 22 -7.36 -2.99 -19.80
CA SER A 22 -6.51 -1.91 -19.27
C SER A 22 -7.30 -0.61 -19.20
N ALA A 23 -6.87 0.30 -18.32
CA ALA A 23 -7.46 1.62 -18.19
C ALA A 23 -6.41 2.59 -17.66
N THR A 24 -6.64 3.88 -17.83
CA THR A 24 -5.76 4.88 -17.26
C THR A 24 -6.02 5.02 -15.77
N ARG A 25 -5.03 5.58 -15.05
CA ARG A 25 -5.17 5.90 -13.63
C ARG A 25 -6.40 6.78 -13.39
N GLY A 26 -6.62 7.78 -14.25
CA GLY A 26 -7.78 8.66 -14.14
C GLY A 26 -9.10 7.91 -14.23
N GLU A 27 -9.19 6.96 -15.17
CA GLU A 27 -10.38 6.12 -15.32
C GLU A 27 -10.61 5.21 -14.11
N CYS A 28 -9.55 4.68 -13.52
CA CYS A 28 -9.66 3.83 -12.33
C CYS A 28 -10.13 4.61 -11.11
N HIS A 29 -9.94 5.93 -11.07
CA HIS A 29 -10.26 6.75 -9.90
C HIS A 29 -11.44 7.72 -10.14
N ASP A 30 -12.19 7.55 -11.21
CA ASP A 30 -13.28 8.47 -11.59
C ASP A 30 -14.67 8.04 -11.09
N GLY A 31 -14.74 6.99 -10.29
CA GLY A 31 -16.00 6.43 -9.80
C GLY A 31 -16.58 5.32 -10.66
N SER A 32 -15.97 4.97 -11.79
CA SER A 32 -16.40 3.85 -12.62
C SER A 32 -16.12 2.50 -11.97
N LYS A 33 -15.27 2.49 -10.94
CA LYS A 33 -14.96 1.30 -10.11
C LYS A 33 -14.42 0.12 -10.91
N LEU A 34 -13.50 0.40 -11.83
CA LEU A 34 -12.80 -0.63 -12.57
C LEU A 34 -11.84 -1.36 -11.61
N LEU A 35 -11.93 -2.68 -11.54
CA LEU A 35 -11.10 -3.47 -10.63
C LEU A 35 -9.67 -3.50 -11.13
N HIS A 36 -8.76 -2.92 -10.34
CA HIS A 36 -7.34 -2.88 -10.70
C HIS A 36 -6.49 -3.35 -9.52
N PRO A 37 -5.34 -4.01 -9.78
CA PRO A 37 -4.53 -4.58 -8.71
C PRO A 37 -3.66 -3.54 -8.04
N VAL A 38 -3.47 -3.70 -6.73
CA VAL A 38 -2.51 -2.94 -5.94
C VAL A 38 -1.72 -3.90 -5.07
N VAL A 39 -0.54 -3.46 -4.62
CA VAL A 39 0.32 -4.23 -3.71
C VAL A 39 0.50 -3.47 -2.42
N HIS A 40 0.42 -4.19 -1.29
CA HIS A 40 0.70 -3.64 0.04
C HIS A 40 1.78 -4.50 0.70
N LEU A 41 2.74 -3.87 1.36
CA LEU A 41 3.75 -4.56 2.15
C LEU A 41 3.70 -4.06 3.59
N HIS A 42 3.58 -5.01 4.52
CA HIS A 42 3.78 -4.76 5.94
C HIS A 42 5.23 -5.11 6.27
N LEU A 43 5.99 -4.11 6.72
CA LEU A 43 7.41 -4.25 7.00
C LEU A 43 7.60 -4.40 8.52
N PHE A 44 8.08 -5.57 8.94
CA PHE A 44 8.35 -5.89 10.33
C PHE A 44 9.84 -5.82 10.63
N ASP A 45 10.20 -5.50 11.87
CA ASP A 45 11.54 -5.78 12.37
C ASP A 45 11.54 -7.13 13.13
N SER A 46 12.71 -7.57 13.58
CA SER A 46 12.84 -8.84 14.31
C SER A 46 12.20 -8.82 15.70
N LEU A 47 11.84 -7.64 16.21
CA LEU A 47 11.11 -7.47 17.46
C LEU A 47 9.59 -7.49 17.27
N GLY A 48 9.12 -7.71 16.03
CA GLY A 48 7.70 -7.76 15.70
C GLY A 48 7.02 -6.39 15.60
N ARG A 49 7.80 -5.31 15.52
CA ARG A 49 7.25 -3.98 15.30
C ARG A 49 6.99 -3.78 13.81
N ILE A 50 6.01 -2.94 13.48
CA ILE A 50 5.61 -2.67 12.10
C ILE A 50 5.99 -1.24 11.72
N TYR A 51 6.66 -1.09 10.58
CA TYR A 51 7.00 0.22 10.03
C TYR A 51 5.76 0.85 9.39
N LEU A 52 5.43 2.07 9.81
CA LEU A 52 4.37 2.86 9.19
C LEU A 52 4.96 4.14 8.63
N GLN A 53 4.43 4.58 7.49
CA GLN A 53 4.81 5.84 6.88
C GLN A 53 3.78 6.92 7.24
N GLN A 54 4.24 8.16 7.38
CA GLN A 54 3.36 9.28 7.65
C GLN A 54 3.02 10.01 6.34
N ARG A 55 1.73 10.17 6.08
CA ARG A 55 1.26 10.91 4.92
C ARG A 55 1.54 12.40 5.10
N PRO A 56 2.02 13.12 4.07
CA PRO A 56 2.26 14.55 4.16
C PRO A 56 0.99 15.33 4.50
N LEU A 57 1.15 16.45 5.19
CA LEU A 57 0.03 17.34 5.56
C LEU A 57 -0.63 17.98 4.34
N TRP A 58 0.08 18.06 3.19
CA TRP A 58 -0.47 18.67 1.98
C TRP A 58 -1.37 17.72 1.16
N LYS A 59 -1.46 16.44 1.54
CA LYS A 59 -2.35 15.50 0.86
C LYS A 59 -3.81 15.87 1.09
N ASP A 60 -4.65 15.75 0.06
CA ASP A 60 -6.09 16.00 0.14
C ASP A 60 -6.81 14.92 0.94
N ILE A 61 -6.32 13.69 0.87
CA ILE A 61 -6.96 12.54 1.53
C ILE A 61 -6.10 12.11 2.71
N GLN A 62 -6.69 12.06 3.91
CA GLN A 62 -6.06 11.58 5.14
C GLN A 62 -4.71 12.24 5.43
N PRO A 63 -4.61 13.60 5.41
CA PRO A 63 -3.33 14.28 5.62
C PRO A 63 -2.76 14.01 7.02
N GLY A 64 -1.43 13.82 7.11
CA GLY A 64 -0.71 13.64 8.37
C GLY A 64 -0.94 12.31 9.08
N LYS A 65 -1.79 11.45 8.54
CA LYS A 65 -2.06 10.15 9.18
C LYS A 65 -0.99 9.12 8.82
N TRP A 66 -0.88 8.10 9.67
CA TRP A 66 0.07 7.01 9.47
C TRP A 66 -0.59 5.87 8.70
N ASP A 67 0.16 5.28 7.80
CA ASP A 67 -0.34 4.33 6.81
C ASP A 67 0.62 3.16 6.64
N THR A 68 0.20 2.14 5.90
CA THR A 68 0.99 0.96 5.52
C THR A 68 2.36 1.38 4.98
N ALA A 69 3.40 0.62 5.32
CA ALA A 69 4.77 0.91 4.91
C ALA A 69 4.90 1.12 3.40
N VAL A 70 4.27 0.26 2.60
CA VAL A 70 4.30 0.36 1.14
C VAL A 70 2.91 0.06 0.58
N GLY A 71 2.44 0.92 -0.30
CA GLY A 71 1.20 0.71 -1.03
C GLY A 71 1.33 1.35 -2.41
N GLY A 72 1.02 0.61 -3.47
CA GLY A 72 1.13 1.14 -4.82
C GLY A 72 0.41 0.31 -5.85
N HIS A 73 0.31 0.88 -7.04
CA HIS A 73 -0.40 0.28 -8.17
C HIS A 73 0.52 -0.63 -8.98
N VAL A 74 -0.10 -1.54 -9.73
CA VAL A 74 0.58 -2.39 -10.70
C VAL A 74 0.45 -1.72 -12.06
N ASP A 75 1.56 -1.55 -12.77
CA ASP A 75 1.54 -0.99 -14.13
C ASP A 75 1.15 -2.08 -15.13
N PHE A 76 0.50 -1.68 -16.23
CA PHE A 76 0.12 -2.63 -17.28
C PHE A 76 1.37 -3.33 -17.83
N GLY A 77 1.35 -4.65 -17.84
CA GLY A 77 2.50 -5.46 -18.26
C GLY A 77 3.41 -5.89 -17.13
N GLU A 78 3.27 -5.34 -15.93
CA GLU A 78 4.01 -5.78 -14.74
C GLU A 78 3.34 -6.98 -14.09
N THR A 79 4.13 -7.89 -13.53
CA THR A 79 3.60 -8.90 -12.61
C THR A 79 3.40 -8.27 -11.24
N ILE A 80 2.65 -8.95 -10.37
CA ILE A 80 2.46 -8.49 -8.97
C ILE A 80 3.80 -8.38 -8.25
N GLU A 81 4.69 -9.36 -8.43
CA GLU A 81 6.01 -9.37 -7.80
C GLU A 81 6.89 -8.23 -8.30
N GLU A 82 6.87 -7.95 -9.60
CA GLU A 82 7.63 -6.83 -10.18
C GLU A 82 7.14 -5.49 -9.63
N ALA A 83 5.82 -5.31 -9.53
CA ALA A 83 5.24 -4.10 -8.96
C ALA A 83 5.64 -3.95 -7.49
N LEU A 84 5.60 -5.04 -6.73
CA LEU A 84 5.98 -5.03 -5.32
C LEU A 84 7.44 -4.60 -5.15
N VAL A 85 8.36 -5.19 -5.91
CA VAL A 85 9.80 -4.86 -5.84
C VAL A 85 10.03 -3.38 -6.19
N ARG A 86 9.37 -2.89 -7.22
CA ARG A 86 9.49 -1.49 -7.65
C ARG A 86 8.97 -0.54 -6.58
N GLU A 87 7.77 -0.78 -6.06
CA GLU A 87 7.16 0.10 -5.04
C GLU A 87 7.95 0.09 -3.73
N VAL A 88 8.45 -1.07 -3.31
CA VAL A 88 9.25 -1.20 -2.09
C VAL A 88 10.54 -0.39 -2.23
N ARG A 89 11.22 -0.48 -3.37
CA ARG A 89 12.42 0.31 -3.63
C ARG A 89 12.13 1.81 -3.62
N GLU A 90 11.04 2.22 -4.26
CA GLU A 90 10.67 3.64 -4.37
C GLU A 90 10.26 4.23 -3.02
N GLU A 91 9.51 3.50 -2.21
CA GLU A 91 8.91 4.06 -0.99
C GLU A 91 9.76 3.90 0.26
N VAL A 92 10.51 2.82 0.41
CA VAL A 92 11.32 2.56 1.62
C VAL A 92 12.78 2.21 1.32
N GLY A 93 13.18 2.20 0.06
CA GLY A 93 14.58 2.02 -0.32
C GLY A 93 15.12 0.61 -0.18
N LEU A 94 14.29 -0.40 0.00
CA LEU A 94 14.72 -1.79 0.10
C LEU A 94 14.85 -2.42 -1.28
N THR A 95 15.96 -3.12 -1.52
CA THR A 95 16.21 -3.84 -2.76
C THR A 95 16.44 -5.34 -2.52
N ASP A 96 16.79 -5.74 -1.30
CA ASP A 96 17.05 -7.14 -0.94
C ASP A 96 16.12 -7.52 0.21
N PHE A 97 15.02 -8.18 -0.12
CA PHE A 97 14.03 -8.63 0.85
C PHE A 97 13.28 -9.85 0.29
N GLU A 98 12.72 -10.65 1.18
CA GLU A 98 11.93 -11.81 0.80
C GLU A 98 10.48 -11.59 1.22
N PRO A 99 9.58 -11.29 0.28
CA PRO A 99 8.18 -11.08 0.61
C PRO A 99 7.46 -12.41 0.86
N GLN A 100 6.58 -12.40 1.86
CA GLN A 100 5.67 -13.49 2.12
C GLN A 100 4.26 -13.03 1.80
N PHE A 101 3.58 -13.74 0.91
CA PHE A 101 2.18 -13.44 0.57
C PHE A 101 1.27 -13.79 1.75
N LEU A 102 0.38 -12.87 2.11
CA LEU A 102 -0.56 -13.06 3.22
C LEU A 102 -1.98 -13.33 2.73
N GLN A 103 -2.53 -12.42 1.94
CA GLN A 103 -3.88 -12.60 1.40
C GLN A 103 -4.16 -11.63 0.27
N ARG A 104 -5.25 -11.88 -0.44
CA ARG A 104 -5.77 -11.04 -1.51
C ARG A 104 -7.24 -10.74 -1.20
N TYR A 105 -7.65 -9.48 -1.31
CA TYR A 105 -9.03 -9.09 -1.07
C TYR A 105 -9.43 -7.93 -1.96
N VAL A 106 -10.74 -7.73 -2.13
CA VAL A 106 -11.29 -6.60 -2.88
C VAL A 106 -11.60 -5.46 -1.91
N PHE A 107 -11.04 -4.29 -2.18
CA PHE A 107 -11.37 -3.05 -1.50
C PHE A 107 -12.22 -2.20 -2.44
N GLU A 108 -13.32 -1.65 -1.94
CA GLU A 108 -14.18 -0.77 -2.71
C GLU A 108 -14.50 0.48 -1.92
N SER A 109 -14.32 1.64 -2.55
CA SER A 109 -14.73 2.95 -2.03
C SER A 109 -15.72 3.57 -3.00
N GLU A 110 -16.16 4.79 -2.73
CA GLU A 110 -17.03 5.53 -3.65
C GLU A 110 -16.37 5.83 -4.99
N ARG A 111 -15.03 5.88 -5.02
CA ARG A 111 -14.26 6.32 -6.19
C ARG A 111 -13.58 5.18 -6.93
N GLU A 112 -13.25 4.08 -6.25
CA GLU A 112 -12.39 3.04 -6.84
C GLU A 112 -12.67 1.66 -6.28
N LYS A 113 -12.20 0.66 -7.01
CA LYS A 113 -12.26 -0.75 -6.61
C LYS A 113 -10.91 -1.39 -6.88
N GLU A 114 -10.28 -1.91 -5.83
CA GLU A 114 -8.92 -2.45 -5.88
C GLU A 114 -8.88 -3.92 -5.50
N LEU A 115 -8.09 -4.70 -6.25
CA LEU A 115 -7.73 -6.05 -5.84
C LEU A 115 -6.40 -5.95 -5.10
N VAL A 116 -6.46 -6.03 -3.77
CA VAL A 116 -5.31 -5.77 -2.91
C VAL A 116 -4.55 -7.08 -2.67
N HIS A 117 -3.26 -7.08 -3.02
CA HIS A 117 -2.34 -8.19 -2.77
C HIS A 117 -1.46 -7.81 -1.60
N VAL A 118 -1.60 -8.50 -0.47
CA VAL A 118 -0.94 -8.15 0.78
C VAL A 118 0.24 -9.08 1.04
N PHE A 119 1.39 -8.49 1.30
CA PHE A 119 2.64 -9.19 1.61
C PHE A 119 3.20 -8.68 2.94
N ARG A 120 4.11 -9.46 3.51
CA ARG A 120 4.93 -9.03 4.63
C ARG A 120 6.38 -9.42 4.39
N THR A 121 7.28 -8.71 5.06
CA THR A 121 8.69 -9.09 5.14
C THR A 121 9.25 -8.64 6.50
N THR A 122 10.38 -9.21 6.89
CA THR A 122 11.12 -8.81 8.09
C THR A 122 12.45 -8.22 7.67
N TYR A 123 12.79 -7.04 8.22
CA TYR A 123 14.01 -6.33 7.85
C TYR A 123 14.48 -5.47 9.02
N ASP A 124 15.74 -5.65 9.41
CA ASP A 124 16.34 -4.92 10.54
C ASP A 124 17.33 -3.84 10.12
N GLY A 125 17.51 -3.64 8.82
CA GLY A 125 18.40 -2.61 8.30
C GLY A 125 17.77 -1.22 8.31
N GLU A 126 18.47 -0.28 7.69
CA GLU A 126 17.98 1.09 7.58
C GLU A 126 16.86 1.19 6.56
N VAL A 127 15.77 1.84 6.96
CA VAL A 127 14.64 2.16 6.08
C VAL A 127 14.77 3.61 5.65
N VAL A 128 14.79 3.85 4.33
CA VAL A 128 14.91 5.19 3.76
C VAL A 128 13.58 5.56 3.11
N PRO A 129 12.73 6.33 3.81
CA PRO A 129 11.44 6.72 3.23
C PRO A 129 11.63 7.67 2.05
N SER A 130 10.67 7.62 1.12
CA SER A 130 10.60 8.55 0.00
C SER A 130 10.45 9.99 0.51
N ASP A 131 10.98 10.97 -0.24
CA ASP A 131 10.82 12.39 0.07
C ASP A 131 9.39 12.91 -0.16
N GLU A 132 8.51 12.09 -0.71
CA GLU A 132 7.06 12.38 -0.78
C GLU A 132 6.35 12.22 0.55
N LEU A 133 7.02 11.64 1.55
CA LEU A 133 6.46 11.30 2.85
C LEU A 133 7.07 12.15 3.94
N ASP A 134 6.34 12.38 5.01
CA ASP A 134 6.84 13.06 6.21
C ASP A 134 7.68 12.11 7.09
N GLY A 135 8.15 11.00 6.52
CA GLY A 135 8.96 10.02 7.21
C GLY A 135 8.18 8.80 7.63
N GLY A 136 8.78 8.03 8.53
CA GLY A 136 8.17 6.82 9.05
C GLY A 136 8.91 6.35 10.29
N ARG A 137 8.32 5.38 10.99
CA ARG A 137 8.95 4.72 12.12
C ARG A 137 8.33 3.36 12.38
N PHE A 138 9.01 2.56 13.18
CA PHE A 138 8.45 1.30 13.66
C PHE A 138 7.52 1.55 14.85
N TRP A 139 6.38 0.88 14.83
CA TRP A 139 5.38 0.90 15.89
C TRP A 139 5.26 -0.49 16.50
N SER A 140 5.11 -0.59 17.80
CA SER A 140 4.75 -1.85 18.42
C SER A 140 3.30 -2.19 18.07
N ILE A 141 2.95 -3.47 18.13
CA ILE A 141 1.56 -3.91 17.92
C ILE A 141 0.63 -3.26 18.95
N GLU A 142 1.09 -3.10 20.18
CA GLU A 142 0.33 -2.46 21.27
C GLU A 142 0.04 -0.99 20.96
N GLU A 143 1.04 -0.25 20.45
CA GLU A 143 0.87 1.14 20.02
C GLU A 143 -0.18 1.24 18.90
N ILE A 144 -0.11 0.35 17.93
CA ILE A 144 -1.07 0.33 16.81
C ILE A 144 -2.49 0.07 17.35
N ARG A 145 -2.65 -0.95 18.18
CA ARG A 145 -3.97 -1.28 18.76
C ARG A 145 -4.55 -0.13 19.56
N ALA A 146 -3.71 0.56 20.31
CA ALA A 146 -4.15 1.73 21.11
C ALA A 146 -4.55 2.91 20.22
N ALA A 147 -3.99 3.04 19.02
CA ALA A 147 -4.26 4.13 18.11
C ALA A 147 -5.50 3.90 17.22
N ILE A 148 -5.95 2.65 17.10
CA ILE A 148 -7.12 2.32 16.27
C ILE A 148 -8.36 3.08 16.75
N GLY A 149 -9.05 3.72 15.82
CA GLY A 149 -10.24 4.52 16.12
C GLY A 149 -9.96 5.93 16.60
N GLY A 150 -8.70 6.30 16.78
CA GLY A 150 -8.30 7.62 17.29
C GLY A 150 -8.03 8.68 16.24
N GLY A 151 -8.15 8.34 14.95
CA GLY A 151 -7.90 9.28 13.86
C GLY A 151 -6.43 9.50 13.52
N VAL A 152 -5.52 8.72 14.11
CA VAL A 152 -4.07 8.80 13.88
C VAL A 152 -3.64 7.96 12.68
N LEU A 153 -4.31 6.82 12.49
CA LEU A 153 -4.03 5.87 11.41
C LEU A 153 -5.06 6.06 10.29
N THR A 154 -4.67 5.73 9.05
CA THR A 154 -5.64 5.77 7.95
C THR A 154 -6.70 4.67 8.15
N PRO A 155 -7.95 4.92 7.73
CA PRO A 155 -8.99 3.87 7.81
C PRO A 155 -8.62 2.61 7.04
N ASN A 156 -7.95 2.74 5.91
CA ASN A 156 -7.52 1.61 5.10
C ASN A 156 -6.53 0.73 5.86
N PHE A 157 -5.54 1.34 6.51
CA PHE A 157 -4.59 0.59 7.32
C PHE A 157 -5.29 -0.10 8.49
N GLU A 158 -6.18 0.61 9.19
CA GLU A 158 -6.90 0.03 10.34
C GLU A 158 -7.70 -1.20 9.92
N GLN A 159 -8.43 -1.12 8.82
CA GLN A 159 -9.23 -2.24 8.31
C GLN A 159 -8.34 -3.43 7.92
N GLU A 160 -7.25 -3.18 7.20
CA GLU A 160 -6.35 -4.25 6.77
C GLU A 160 -5.64 -4.88 7.96
N PHE A 161 -5.19 -4.07 8.93
CA PHE A 161 -4.53 -4.57 10.13
C PHE A 161 -5.47 -5.51 10.91
N MET A 162 -6.71 -5.10 11.11
CA MET A 162 -7.69 -5.92 11.83
C MET A 162 -8.06 -7.18 11.05
N ARG A 163 -8.09 -7.11 9.73
CA ARG A 163 -8.37 -8.26 8.86
C ARG A 163 -7.29 -9.33 8.96
N ILE A 164 -6.02 -8.93 9.05
CA ILE A 164 -4.87 -9.83 8.93
C ILE A 164 -4.26 -10.15 10.29
N PHE A 165 -4.15 -9.18 11.18
CA PHE A 165 -3.43 -9.30 12.44
C PHE A 165 -4.32 -9.13 13.68
N GLY A 166 -5.53 -8.71 13.48
CA GLY A 166 -6.49 -8.45 14.56
C GLY A 166 -7.16 -9.66 15.15
#